data_c7c925c6afc33231e4376dd21a24b16a
#
_entry.id   c7c925c6afc33231e4376dd21a24b16a
#
_cell.length_a   1.000
_cell.length_b   1.000
_cell.length_c   1.000
_cell.angle_alpha   90.00
_cell.angle_beta   90.00
_cell.angle_gamma   90.00
#
_symmetry.space_group_name_H-M   'P 1'
#
loop_
_entity.id
_entity.type
_entity.pdbx_description
1 polymer ?
#
loop_
_entity_poly.entity_id
_entity_poly.type
_entity_poly.pdbx_seq_one_letter_code
_entity_poly.pdbx_strand_id
1 'polypeptide(L)'
;MSNQNSYVNIIKNKKEDILIGEIGALLHDIGKCHPNFIGKQSLENDPQKFLHADIDSFLDCNFIRLINNDKFKIKINNNETNIHSLITEHHDKQNTNTFIKKIQTCDRKDSADDKGIVRRNQSKYNVIISSPFGFDKEIIDLKCLKKRLDDLINNLIFLFNIYTNEKISISCFRELLINNLKSTFSHALGETRIPSNDVTLWDHSYSTASLFKPI
;
A
#
# COMPACT_ATOMS: atom_id res chain seq x y z
N MET A 1 30.51 5.65 -25.31
CA MET A 1 30.66 5.13 -23.92
C MET A 1 30.37 6.17 -22.81
N SER A 2 30.39 7.49 -23.05
CA SER A 2 30.18 8.54 -22.02
C SER A 2 28.74 8.64 -21.48
N ASN A 3 27.71 8.41 -22.30
CA ASN A 3 26.31 8.57 -21.88
C ASN A 3 25.82 7.47 -20.93
N GLN A 4 26.24 6.22 -21.10
CA GLN A 4 25.80 5.14 -20.20
C GLN A 4 26.29 5.33 -18.75
N ASN A 5 27.51 5.81 -18.58
CA ASN A 5 28.04 6.13 -17.23
C ASN A 5 27.27 7.28 -16.55
N SER A 6 26.73 8.23 -17.32
CA SER A 6 25.93 9.34 -16.81
C SER A 6 24.60 8.82 -16.21
N TYR A 7 23.85 7.98 -16.94
CA TYR A 7 22.57 7.41 -16.44
C TYR A 7 22.76 6.52 -15.22
N VAL A 8 23.80 5.68 -15.19
CA VAL A 8 24.09 4.82 -14.03
C VAL A 8 24.37 5.66 -12.78
N ASN A 9 25.10 6.77 -12.93
CA ASN A 9 25.38 7.68 -11.80
C ASN A 9 24.11 8.40 -11.33
N ILE A 10 23.22 8.82 -12.24
CA ILE A 10 21.92 9.42 -11.86
C ILE A 10 21.10 8.42 -11.06
N ILE A 11 20.97 7.16 -11.52
CA ILE A 11 20.23 6.13 -10.81
C ILE A 11 20.84 5.85 -9.43
N LYS A 12 22.16 5.77 -9.32
CA LYS A 12 22.85 5.58 -8.04
C LYS A 12 22.57 6.72 -7.06
N ASN A 13 22.61 7.97 -7.55
CA ASN A 13 22.36 9.16 -6.71
C ASN A 13 20.89 9.31 -6.30
N LYS A 14 19.97 8.68 -7.05
CA LYS A 14 18.51 8.70 -6.76
C LYS A 14 18.00 7.38 -6.18
N LYS A 15 18.88 6.45 -5.86
CA LYS A 15 18.50 5.12 -5.36
C LYS A 15 17.62 5.22 -4.11
N GLU A 16 17.94 6.10 -3.20
CA GLU A 16 17.20 6.25 -1.95
C GLU A 16 15.79 6.81 -2.22
N ASP A 17 15.67 7.88 -2.99
CA ASP A 17 14.39 8.45 -3.42
C ASP A 17 13.50 7.39 -4.11
N ILE A 18 14.09 6.59 -5.01
CA ILE A 18 13.37 5.52 -5.73
C ILE A 18 12.85 4.46 -4.77
N LEU A 19 13.66 4.03 -3.83
CA LEU A 19 13.27 2.99 -2.86
C LEU A 19 12.25 3.51 -1.84
N ILE A 20 12.36 4.77 -1.39
CA ILE A 20 11.33 5.40 -0.55
C ILE A 20 10.00 5.50 -1.30
N GLY A 21 10.04 5.87 -2.58
CA GLY A 21 8.85 5.89 -3.44
C GLY A 21 8.20 4.51 -3.59
N GLU A 22 9.00 3.46 -3.80
CA GLU A 22 8.52 2.09 -3.83
C GLU A 22 7.88 1.67 -2.50
N ILE A 23 8.50 2.04 -1.38
CA ILE A 23 7.97 1.77 -0.04
C ILE A 23 6.62 2.47 0.15
N GLY A 24 6.50 3.73 -0.24
CA GLY A 24 5.23 4.45 -0.21
C GLY A 24 4.15 3.79 -1.07
N ALA A 25 4.52 3.32 -2.26
CA ALA A 25 3.61 2.60 -3.15
C ALA A 25 3.22 1.21 -2.61
N LEU A 26 4.10 0.52 -1.88
CA LEU A 26 3.75 -0.72 -1.17
C LEU A 26 2.73 -0.47 -0.05
N LEU A 27 2.81 0.68 0.59
CA LEU A 27 1.98 1.04 1.75
C LEU A 27 0.70 1.79 1.38
N HIS A 28 0.50 2.23 0.12
CA HIS A 28 -0.55 3.17 -0.26
C HIS A 28 -1.96 2.73 0.16
N ASP A 29 -2.19 1.45 0.19
CA ASP A 29 -3.48 0.83 0.51
C ASP A 29 -3.50 0.11 1.88
N ILE A 30 -2.56 0.39 2.77
CA ILE A 30 -2.47 -0.26 4.09
C ILE A 30 -3.78 -0.20 4.88
N GLY A 31 -4.57 0.85 4.70
CA GLY A 31 -5.88 1.00 5.33
C GLY A 31 -6.91 -0.01 4.87
N LYS A 32 -6.70 -0.71 3.75
CA LYS A 32 -7.56 -1.83 3.32
C LYS A 32 -7.47 -3.05 4.25
N CYS A 33 -6.42 -3.16 5.08
CA CYS A 33 -6.35 -4.16 6.15
C CYS A 33 -7.33 -3.89 7.30
N HIS A 34 -7.94 -2.71 7.37
CA HIS A 34 -8.88 -2.41 8.45
C HIS A 34 -10.22 -3.13 8.23
N PRO A 35 -10.80 -3.78 9.27
CA PRO A 35 -12.05 -4.54 9.13
C PRO A 35 -13.21 -3.74 8.54
N ASN A 36 -13.29 -2.44 8.83
CA ASN A 36 -14.34 -1.56 8.30
C ASN A 36 -14.25 -1.36 6.78
N PHE A 37 -13.10 -1.58 6.16
CA PHE A 37 -12.99 -1.54 4.70
C PHE A 37 -13.82 -2.65 4.06
N ILE A 38 -13.76 -3.86 4.61
CA ILE A 38 -14.56 -5.00 4.15
C ILE A 38 -16.06 -4.74 4.41
N GLY A 39 -16.41 -4.22 5.60
CA GLY A 39 -17.78 -3.88 5.98
C GLY A 39 -18.46 -2.85 5.08
N LYS A 40 -17.69 -1.96 4.44
CA LYS A 40 -18.22 -0.89 3.57
C LYS A 40 -19.08 -1.37 2.40
N GLN A 41 -18.87 -2.60 1.93
CA GLN A 41 -19.58 -3.15 0.77
C GLN A 41 -20.57 -4.27 1.15
N SER A 42 -20.79 -4.49 2.44
CA SER A 42 -21.80 -5.45 2.89
C SER A 42 -23.21 -4.95 2.53
N LEU A 43 -24.17 -5.90 2.43
CA LEU A 43 -25.60 -5.62 2.19
C LEU A 43 -26.25 -4.78 3.29
N GLU A 44 -25.71 -4.80 4.49
CA GLU A 44 -26.15 -3.94 5.57
C GLU A 44 -25.59 -2.55 5.29
N ASN A 45 -26.48 -1.60 4.95
CA ASN A 45 -26.16 -0.21 4.78
C ASN A 45 -25.53 0.34 6.08
N ASP A 46 -24.20 0.23 6.19
CA ASP A 46 -23.47 0.99 7.19
C ASP A 46 -23.27 2.40 6.60
N PRO A 47 -23.95 3.42 7.15
CA PRO A 47 -23.87 4.78 6.63
C PRO A 47 -22.49 5.40 6.82
N GLN A 48 -21.59 4.79 7.59
CA GLN A 48 -20.24 5.27 7.79
C GLN A 48 -19.36 4.90 6.60
N LYS A 49 -19.08 5.90 5.78
CA LYS A 49 -18.16 5.82 4.65
C LYS A 49 -16.72 5.69 5.14
N PHE A 50 -16.27 4.47 5.40
CA PHE A 50 -14.86 4.24 5.73
C PHE A 50 -13.96 4.57 4.53
N LEU A 51 -12.99 5.45 4.73
CA LEU A 51 -11.99 5.85 3.74
C LEU A 51 -10.65 5.23 4.13
N HIS A 52 -10.19 4.22 3.40
CA HIS A 52 -8.94 3.53 3.72
C HIS A 52 -7.69 4.42 3.56
N ALA A 53 -7.79 5.52 2.81
CA ALA A 53 -6.72 6.52 2.69
C ALA A 53 -6.66 7.50 3.87
N ASP A 54 -7.71 7.60 4.69
CA ASP A 54 -7.77 8.46 5.88
C ASP A 54 -7.13 7.77 7.08
N ILE A 55 -5.87 7.38 6.92
CA ILE A 55 -5.12 6.60 7.93
C ILE A 55 -4.90 7.35 9.23
N ASP A 56 -4.90 8.67 9.21
CA ASP A 56 -4.76 9.51 10.41
C ASP A 56 -5.89 9.30 11.41
N SER A 57 -7.06 8.85 10.95
CA SER A 57 -8.24 8.64 11.78
C SER A 57 -8.23 7.30 12.55
N PHE A 58 -7.42 6.31 12.15
CA PHE A 58 -7.52 4.96 12.71
C PHE A 58 -6.19 4.21 12.92
N LEU A 59 -5.07 4.68 12.38
CA LEU A 59 -3.75 4.09 12.65
C LEU A 59 -3.05 4.78 13.84
N ASP A 60 -2.07 4.10 14.40
CA ASP A 60 -1.27 4.60 15.52
C ASP A 60 -0.54 5.91 15.16
N CYS A 61 -0.65 6.92 16.04
CA CYS A 61 -0.06 8.24 15.82
C CYS A 61 1.48 8.21 15.71
N ASN A 62 2.15 7.24 16.35
CA ASN A 62 3.60 7.08 16.21
C ASN A 62 3.96 6.59 14.81
N PHE A 63 3.15 5.69 14.23
CA PHE A 63 3.34 5.27 12.84
C PHE A 63 3.15 6.45 11.89
N ILE A 64 2.07 7.23 12.06
CA ILE A 64 1.79 8.43 11.26
C ILE A 64 2.96 9.41 11.33
N ARG A 65 3.47 9.69 12.53
CA ARG A 65 4.64 10.57 12.71
C ARG A 65 5.89 10.06 11.99
N LEU A 66 6.11 8.73 12.01
CA LEU A 66 7.28 8.13 11.36
C LEU A 66 7.22 8.24 9.84
N ILE A 67 6.09 7.93 9.21
CA ILE A 67 5.95 8.03 7.74
C ILE A 67 5.95 9.47 7.22
N ASN A 68 5.72 10.45 8.12
CA ASN A 68 5.85 11.89 7.85
C ASN A 68 7.27 12.44 8.08
N ASN A 69 8.21 11.63 8.58
CA ASN A 69 9.57 12.06 8.89
C ASN A 69 10.30 12.50 7.61
N ASP A 70 11.15 13.52 7.73
CA ASP A 70 11.93 14.08 6.61
C ASP A 70 12.82 13.05 5.90
N LYS A 71 13.25 11.99 6.59
CA LYS A 71 13.99 10.86 5.99
C LYS A 71 13.19 10.06 4.96
N PHE A 72 11.88 10.22 4.92
CA PHE A 72 10.98 9.58 3.94
C PHE A 72 10.43 10.55 2.90
N LYS A 73 11.07 11.71 2.76
CA LYS A 73 10.80 12.62 1.65
C LYS A 73 11.45 12.12 0.37
N ILE A 74 10.71 12.21 -0.71
CA ILE A 74 11.16 11.93 -2.07
C ILE A 74 11.28 13.27 -2.78
N LYS A 75 12.46 13.56 -3.32
CA LYS A 75 12.72 14.81 -4.01
C LYS A 75 13.36 14.56 -5.37
N ILE A 76 12.58 14.72 -6.43
CA ILE A 76 13.04 14.57 -7.80
C ILE A 76 12.64 15.84 -8.57
N ASN A 77 13.63 16.51 -9.14
CA ASN A 77 13.46 17.82 -9.79
C ASN A 77 12.81 18.82 -8.80
N ASN A 78 11.73 19.46 -9.21
CA ASN A 78 10.99 20.43 -8.38
C ASN A 78 9.78 19.82 -7.67
N ASN A 79 9.64 18.48 -7.68
CA ASN A 79 8.55 17.78 -7.00
C ASN A 79 9.06 17.14 -5.72
N GLU A 80 8.29 17.32 -4.67
CA GLU A 80 8.55 16.73 -3.36
C GLU A 80 7.26 16.04 -2.86
N THR A 81 7.41 14.88 -2.24
CA THR A 81 6.35 14.16 -1.55
C THR A 81 6.96 13.33 -0.43
N ASN A 82 6.13 12.65 0.36
CA ASN A 82 6.57 11.68 1.37
C ASN A 82 5.65 10.45 1.37
N ILE A 83 5.97 9.46 2.19
CA ILE A 83 5.18 8.22 2.28
C ILE A 83 3.75 8.53 2.74
N HIS A 84 3.56 9.42 3.71
CA HIS A 84 2.23 9.79 4.20
C HIS A 84 1.34 10.36 3.08
N SER A 85 1.84 11.34 2.32
CA SER A 85 1.09 11.91 1.18
C SER A 85 0.79 10.86 0.11
N LEU A 86 1.71 9.93 -0.18
CA LEU A 86 1.43 8.84 -1.11
C LEU A 86 0.26 7.97 -0.66
N ILE A 87 0.08 7.78 0.66
CA ILE A 87 -1.01 7.00 1.23
C ILE A 87 -2.32 7.82 1.26
N THR A 88 -2.27 9.06 1.75
CA THR A 88 -3.48 9.84 2.02
C THR A 88 -4.07 10.52 0.80
N GLU A 89 -3.24 10.87 -0.18
CA GLU A 89 -3.64 11.69 -1.32
C GLU A 89 -3.82 10.89 -2.64
N HIS A 90 -3.53 9.57 -2.65
CA HIS A 90 -3.61 8.78 -3.89
C HIS A 90 -5.02 8.71 -4.52
N HIS A 91 -6.06 9.12 -3.80
CA HIS A 91 -7.42 9.25 -4.33
C HIS A 91 -7.82 10.70 -4.65
N ASP A 92 -6.98 11.69 -4.34
CA ASP A 92 -7.27 13.09 -4.65
C ASP A 92 -7.08 13.38 -6.15
N LYS A 93 -8.20 13.48 -6.87
CA LYS A 93 -8.23 13.73 -8.32
C LYS A 93 -7.73 15.12 -8.71
N GLN A 94 -7.74 16.08 -7.77
CA GLN A 94 -7.31 17.46 -8.02
C GLN A 94 -5.83 17.66 -7.71
N ASN A 95 -5.18 16.67 -7.10
CA ASN A 95 -3.77 16.74 -6.77
C ASN A 95 -2.92 16.94 -8.02
N THR A 96 -2.00 17.91 -7.97
CA THR A 96 -1.12 18.25 -9.09
C THR A 96 0.27 17.64 -8.98
N ASN A 97 0.60 17.05 -7.83
CA ASN A 97 1.89 16.42 -7.57
C ASN A 97 2.11 15.22 -8.51
N THR A 98 3.24 15.18 -9.18
CA THR A 98 3.55 14.15 -10.18
C THR A 98 3.67 12.75 -9.59
N PHE A 99 4.15 12.62 -8.35
CA PHE A 99 4.24 11.32 -7.65
C PHE A 99 2.85 10.81 -7.30
N ILE A 100 1.96 11.70 -6.83
CA ILE A 100 0.58 11.33 -6.52
C ILE A 100 -0.15 10.90 -7.80
N LYS A 101 -0.01 11.66 -8.90
CA LYS A 101 -0.57 11.27 -10.20
C LYS A 101 -0.02 9.94 -10.71
N LYS A 102 1.26 9.68 -10.45
CA LYS A 102 1.87 8.42 -10.86
C LYS A 102 1.32 7.24 -10.07
N ILE A 103 1.23 7.33 -8.74
CA ILE A 103 0.65 6.23 -7.95
C ILE A 103 -0.81 6.00 -8.33
N GLN A 104 -1.61 7.04 -8.54
CA GLN A 104 -2.97 6.93 -9.07
C GLN A 104 -3.06 6.22 -10.42
N THR A 105 -2.05 6.40 -11.26
CA THR A 105 -1.98 5.76 -12.58
C THR A 105 -1.61 4.29 -12.45
N CYS A 106 -0.65 3.96 -11.58
CA CYS A 106 -0.21 2.59 -11.31
C CYS A 106 -1.33 1.77 -10.69
N ASP A 107 -1.98 2.29 -9.64
CA ASP A 107 -3.14 1.70 -8.98
C ASP A 107 -4.29 1.42 -9.97
N ARG A 108 -4.62 2.41 -10.83
CA ARG A 108 -5.66 2.24 -11.84
C ARG A 108 -5.31 1.22 -12.92
N LYS A 109 -4.05 1.10 -13.30
CA LYS A 109 -3.60 0.10 -14.29
C LYS A 109 -3.70 -1.30 -13.73
N ASP A 110 -3.28 -1.49 -12.49
CA ASP A 110 -3.38 -2.76 -11.80
C ASP A 110 -4.84 -3.17 -11.58
N SER A 111 -5.68 -2.23 -11.12
CA SER A 111 -7.11 -2.45 -10.90
C SER A 111 -7.96 -2.54 -12.18
N ALA A 112 -7.41 -2.28 -13.37
CA ALA A 112 -8.19 -2.23 -14.61
C ALA A 112 -8.66 -3.63 -15.05
N ASP A 113 -7.85 -4.64 -14.83
CA ASP A 113 -8.13 -6.01 -15.23
C ASP A 113 -9.26 -6.65 -14.40
N ASP A 114 -9.50 -6.11 -13.19
CA ASP A 114 -10.50 -6.61 -12.24
C ASP A 114 -11.94 -6.17 -12.56
N LYS A 115 -12.17 -5.37 -13.60
CA LYS A 115 -13.47 -4.72 -13.85
C LYS A 115 -14.46 -5.53 -14.68
N GLY A 116 -14.13 -6.73 -15.11
CA GLY A 116 -14.85 -7.47 -16.16
C GLY A 116 -16.04 -8.32 -15.72
N ILE A 117 -16.33 -8.53 -14.44
CA ILE A 117 -17.23 -9.59 -13.97
C ILE A 117 -18.46 -9.05 -13.21
N VAL A 118 -19.58 -9.80 -13.27
CA VAL A 118 -20.88 -9.43 -12.69
C VAL A 118 -20.85 -9.37 -11.17
N ARG A 119 -21.31 -8.29 -10.59
CA ARG A 119 -21.37 -8.06 -9.15
C ARG A 119 -22.30 -9.05 -8.43
N ARG A 120 -21.83 -9.67 -7.35
CA ARG A 120 -22.63 -10.43 -6.40
C ARG A 120 -22.52 -9.82 -5.02
N ASN A 121 -23.59 -9.86 -4.25
CA ASN A 121 -23.59 -9.37 -2.89
C ASN A 121 -22.83 -10.34 -1.97
N GLN A 122 -21.90 -9.82 -1.18
CA GLN A 122 -21.21 -10.59 -0.15
C GLN A 122 -21.61 -10.11 1.25
N SER A 123 -21.72 -11.05 2.19
CA SER A 123 -21.91 -10.74 3.60
C SER A 123 -20.59 -10.26 4.19
N LYS A 124 -20.63 -9.20 5.02
CA LYS A 124 -19.46 -8.71 5.75
C LYS A 124 -18.81 -9.74 6.69
N TYR A 125 -19.54 -10.82 6.99
CA TYR A 125 -19.08 -11.86 7.92
C TYR A 125 -18.44 -13.07 7.23
N ASN A 126 -18.57 -13.20 5.90
CA ASN A 126 -18.06 -14.33 5.13
C ASN A 126 -17.31 -13.84 3.89
N VAL A 127 -16.26 -13.07 4.10
CA VAL A 127 -15.37 -12.68 3.00
C VAL A 127 -14.40 -13.82 2.75
N ILE A 128 -14.38 -14.30 1.52
CA ILE A 128 -13.52 -15.39 1.09
C ILE A 128 -12.43 -14.82 0.20
N ILE A 129 -11.19 -15.11 0.53
CA ILE A 129 -10.05 -14.96 -0.38
C ILE A 129 -9.90 -16.27 -1.13
N SER A 130 -9.88 -16.19 -2.46
CA SER A 130 -9.52 -17.31 -3.32
C SER A 130 -8.31 -16.90 -4.15
N SER A 131 -7.36 -17.81 -4.30
CA SER A 131 -6.21 -17.58 -5.18
C SER A 131 -6.53 -18.02 -6.60
N PRO A 132 -6.17 -17.24 -7.66
CA PRO A 132 -6.30 -17.67 -9.05
C PRO A 132 -5.44 -18.90 -9.36
N PHE A 133 -4.47 -19.22 -8.52
CA PHE A 133 -3.59 -20.40 -8.64
C PHE A 133 -4.15 -21.67 -7.98
N GLY A 134 -5.41 -21.67 -7.53
CA GLY A 134 -6.09 -22.87 -7.02
C GLY A 134 -5.76 -23.23 -5.57
N PHE A 135 -5.22 -22.30 -4.79
CA PHE A 135 -5.08 -22.50 -3.34
C PHE A 135 -6.46 -22.53 -2.66
N ASP A 136 -6.52 -23.19 -1.51
CA ASP A 136 -7.74 -23.30 -0.73
C ASP A 136 -8.33 -21.91 -0.40
N LYS A 137 -9.67 -21.87 -0.40
CA LYS A 137 -10.40 -20.66 -0.01
C LYS A 137 -10.20 -20.40 1.46
N GLU A 138 -9.73 -19.20 1.80
CA GLU A 138 -9.63 -18.75 3.18
C GLU A 138 -10.79 -17.81 3.53
N ILE A 139 -11.48 -18.10 4.63
CA ILE A 139 -12.49 -17.20 5.19
C ILE A 139 -11.75 -16.16 6.04
N ILE A 140 -11.94 -14.88 5.71
CA ILE A 140 -11.36 -13.79 6.50
C ILE A 140 -12.13 -13.63 7.80
N ASP A 141 -11.47 -13.89 8.92
CA ASP A 141 -11.94 -13.49 10.25
C ASP A 141 -11.57 -12.02 10.50
N LEU A 142 -12.58 -11.16 10.61
CA LEU A 142 -12.38 -9.71 10.82
C LEU A 142 -11.66 -9.40 12.13
N LYS A 143 -11.81 -10.22 13.19
CA LYS A 143 -11.06 -10.05 14.44
C LYS A 143 -9.58 -10.38 14.24
N CYS A 144 -9.30 -11.48 13.54
CA CYS A 144 -7.95 -11.85 13.17
C CYS A 144 -7.30 -10.78 12.27
N LEU A 145 -8.05 -10.24 11.31
CA LEU A 145 -7.55 -9.16 10.43
C LEU A 145 -7.19 -7.91 11.23
N LYS A 146 -8.02 -7.49 12.19
CA LYS A 146 -7.70 -6.35 13.07
C LYS A 146 -6.43 -6.59 13.86
N LYS A 147 -6.29 -7.77 14.46
CA LYS A 147 -5.08 -8.15 15.20
C LYS A 147 -3.85 -8.14 14.30
N ARG A 148 -3.94 -8.71 13.09
CA ARG A 148 -2.83 -8.71 12.12
C ARG A 148 -2.42 -7.29 11.74
N LEU A 149 -3.39 -6.37 11.57
CA LEU A 149 -3.10 -4.96 11.29
C LEU A 149 -2.35 -4.32 12.47
N ASP A 150 -2.81 -4.53 13.69
CA ASP A 150 -2.19 -3.95 14.89
C ASP A 150 -0.75 -4.48 15.08
N ASP A 151 -0.56 -5.80 14.90
CA ASP A 151 0.77 -6.43 14.97
C ASP A 151 1.69 -5.89 13.84
N LEU A 152 1.15 -5.71 12.63
CA LEU A 152 1.88 -5.12 11.51
C LEU A 152 2.33 -3.69 11.83
N ILE A 153 1.42 -2.84 12.31
CA ILE A 153 1.74 -1.44 12.64
C ILE A 153 2.84 -1.38 13.71
N ASN A 154 2.78 -2.22 14.75
CA ASN A 154 3.83 -2.30 15.76
C ASN A 154 5.19 -2.69 15.15
N ASN A 155 5.21 -3.69 14.26
CA ASN A 155 6.43 -4.10 13.56
C ASN A 155 6.97 -3.00 12.64
N LEU A 156 6.08 -2.29 11.93
CA LEU A 156 6.47 -1.17 11.09
C LEU A 156 7.05 -0.02 11.91
N ILE A 157 6.45 0.35 13.03
CA ILE A 157 7.00 1.36 13.96
C ILE A 157 8.43 0.99 14.36
N PHE A 158 8.67 -0.27 14.71
CA PHE A 158 10.02 -0.75 15.06
C PHE A 158 10.99 -0.62 13.87
N LEU A 159 10.60 -1.08 12.67
CA LEU A 159 11.44 -1.01 11.47
C LEU A 159 11.76 0.42 11.05
N PHE A 160 10.75 1.31 11.05
CA PHE A 160 10.93 2.72 10.72
C PHE A 160 11.87 3.41 11.71
N ASN A 161 11.79 3.10 13.01
CA ASN A 161 12.72 3.61 14.01
C ASN A 161 14.15 3.09 13.81
N ILE A 162 14.35 1.83 13.43
CA ILE A 162 15.68 1.29 13.14
C ILE A 162 16.30 2.02 11.94
N TYR A 163 15.54 2.26 10.89
CA TYR A 163 16.01 2.98 9.71
C TYR A 163 16.30 4.45 10.03
N THR A 164 15.38 5.15 10.69
CA THR A 164 15.57 6.56 11.04
C THR A 164 16.75 6.81 11.96
N ASN A 165 17.12 5.82 12.76
CA ASN A 165 18.32 5.85 13.60
C ASN A 165 19.59 5.33 12.87
N GLU A 166 19.55 5.18 11.55
CA GLU A 166 20.69 4.80 10.69
C GLU A 166 21.32 3.43 11.01
N LYS A 167 20.55 2.54 11.63
CA LYS A 167 21.03 1.20 11.97
C LYS A 167 21.04 0.22 10.82
N ILE A 168 20.29 0.53 9.74
CA ILE A 168 20.21 -0.31 8.54
C ILE A 168 20.15 0.56 7.27
N SER A 169 20.59 -0.01 6.15
CA SER A 169 20.47 0.66 4.84
C SER A 169 19.01 0.66 4.34
N ILE A 170 18.69 1.58 3.43
CA ILE A 170 17.36 1.63 2.77
C ILE A 170 17.01 0.31 2.05
N SER A 171 17.99 -0.37 1.47
CA SER A 171 17.77 -1.66 0.82
C SER A 171 17.40 -2.75 1.82
N CYS A 172 18.07 -2.81 2.97
CA CYS A 172 17.74 -3.74 4.04
C CYS A 172 16.37 -3.42 4.64
N PHE A 173 16.08 -2.13 4.89
CA PHE A 173 14.78 -1.68 5.37
C PHE A 173 13.65 -2.12 4.43
N ARG A 174 13.82 -1.93 3.12
CA ARG A 174 12.85 -2.35 2.11
C ARG A 174 12.58 -3.86 2.16
N GLU A 175 13.61 -4.70 2.22
CA GLU A 175 13.45 -6.16 2.27
C GLU A 175 12.70 -6.61 3.55
N LEU A 176 13.05 -6.03 4.69
CA LEU A 176 12.36 -6.31 5.96
C LEU A 176 10.91 -5.86 5.91
N LEU A 177 10.63 -4.70 5.31
CA LEU A 177 9.27 -4.19 5.13
C LEU A 177 8.44 -5.12 4.24
N ILE A 178 8.95 -5.54 3.09
CA ILE A 178 8.28 -6.49 2.18
C ILE A 178 7.88 -7.77 2.92
N ASN A 179 8.78 -8.36 3.69
CA ASN A 179 8.50 -9.58 4.43
C ASN A 179 7.40 -9.38 5.50
N ASN A 180 7.38 -8.23 6.18
CA ASN A 180 6.35 -7.90 7.15
C ASN A 180 4.98 -7.64 6.49
N LEU A 181 4.95 -6.89 5.39
CA LEU A 181 3.70 -6.60 4.66
C LEU A 181 3.08 -7.88 4.11
N LYS A 182 3.88 -8.74 3.49
CA LYS A 182 3.39 -9.96 2.85
C LYS A 182 2.55 -10.81 3.79
N SER A 183 2.98 -11.00 5.04
CA SER A 183 2.28 -11.82 6.02
C SER A 183 0.87 -11.34 6.36
N THR A 184 0.62 -10.03 6.32
CA THR A 184 -0.69 -9.43 6.60
C THR A 184 -1.49 -9.17 5.33
N PHE A 185 -0.87 -8.61 4.30
CA PHE A 185 -1.55 -8.24 3.06
C PHE A 185 -2.06 -9.43 2.25
N SER A 186 -1.43 -10.61 2.38
CA SER A 186 -1.94 -11.85 1.77
C SER A 186 -3.28 -12.33 2.38
N HIS A 187 -3.67 -11.79 3.54
CA HIS A 187 -4.92 -12.10 4.22
C HIS A 187 -5.95 -10.95 4.13
N ALA A 188 -5.68 -9.94 3.33
CA ALA A 188 -6.57 -8.80 3.09
C ALA A 188 -6.93 -8.72 1.61
N LEU A 189 -8.11 -8.16 1.31
CA LEU A 189 -8.59 -7.99 -0.07
C LEU A 189 -7.94 -6.76 -0.71
N GLY A 190 -7.47 -6.90 -1.93
CA GLY A 190 -7.01 -5.77 -2.75
C GLY A 190 -8.18 -4.86 -3.16
N GLU A 191 -9.35 -5.45 -3.41
CA GLU A 191 -10.55 -4.73 -3.83
C GLU A 191 -11.80 -5.37 -3.19
N THR A 192 -12.75 -4.54 -2.76
CA THR A 192 -14.03 -5.01 -2.21
C THR A 192 -15.20 -4.81 -3.16
N ARG A 193 -14.98 -4.16 -4.30
CA ARG A 193 -16.00 -4.10 -5.35
C ARG A 193 -16.15 -5.48 -5.97
N ILE A 194 -17.38 -5.84 -6.18
CA ILE A 194 -17.77 -7.16 -6.64
C ILE A 194 -17.64 -7.28 -8.17
N PRO A 195 -17.16 -8.41 -8.63
CA PRO A 195 -16.85 -9.58 -7.85
C PRO A 195 -15.62 -9.33 -7.01
N SER A 196 -15.64 -9.80 -5.77
CA SER A 196 -14.43 -9.90 -5.00
C SER A 196 -13.46 -10.69 -5.85
N ASN A 197 -12.39 -10.04 -6.17
CA ASN A 197 -11.38 -10.62 -7.01
C ASN A 197 -10.52 -11.57 -6.19
N ASP A 198 -9.86 -12.42 -6.91
CA ASP A 198 -8.91 -13.38 -6.42
C ASP A 198 -7.57 -12.72 -6.03
N VAL A 199 -7.53 -11.38 -6.03
CA VAL A 199 -6.31 -10.60 -5.81
C VAL A 199 -6.24 -10.19 -4.35
N THR A 200 -5.21 -10.66 -3.66
CA THR A 200 -4.92 -10.20 -2.30
C THR A 200 -4.40 -8.77 -2.32
N LEU A 201 -4.47 -8.09 -1.18
CA LEU A 201 -3.86 -6.77 -1.03
C LEU A 201 -2.34 -6.81 -1.29
N TRP A 202 -1.69 -7.96 -1.01
CA TRP A 202 -0.29 -8.16 -1.32
C TRP A 202 -0.01 -8.08 -2.83
N ASP A 203 -0.76 -8.84 -3.63
CA ASP A 203 -0.58 -8.87 -5.08
C ASP A 203 -0.80 -7.48 -5.69
N HIS A 204 -1.88 -6.81 -5.29
CA HIS A 204 -2.19 -5.45 -5.72
C HIS A 204 -1.09 -4.44 -5.33
N SER A 205 -0.69 -4.40 -4.07
CA SER A 205 0.32 -3.44 -3.59
C SER A 205 1.69 -3.69 -4.21
N TYR A 206 2.08 -4.96 -4.38
CA TYR A 206 3.36 -5.32 -4.97
C TYR A 206 3.42 -5.00 -6.46
N SER A 207 2.34 -5.26 -7.21
CA SER A 207 2.21 -4.89 -8.62
C SER A 207 2.23 -3.37 -8.81
N THR A 208 1.42 -2.64 -8.03
CA THR A 208 1.41 -1.17 -8.05
C THR A 208 2.79 -0.58 -7.77
N ALA A 209 3.49 -1.08 -6.76
CA ALA A 209 4.85 -0.63 -6.42
C ALA A 209 5.86 -0.96 -7.54
N SER A 210 5.73 -2.11 -8.19
CA SER A 210 6.58 -2.48 -9.31
C SER A 210 6.39 -1.57 -10.52
N LEU A 211 5.15 -1.16 -10.81
CA LEU A 211 4.81 -0.19 -11.86
C LEU A 211 5.26 1.24 -11.49
N PHE A 212 5.29 1.56 -10.21
CA PHE A 212 5.68 2.89 -9.72
C PHE A 212 7.19 3.13 -9.83
N LYS A 213 8.02 2.11 -9.68
CA LYS A 213 9.49 2.17 -9.69
C LYS A 213 10.15 2.86 -10.90
N PRO A 214 9.76 2.59 -12.14
CA PRO A 214 10.41 3.19 -13.30
C PRO A 214 10.02 4.66 -13.43
N ILE A 215 10.83 5.54 -12.95
CA ILE A 215 10.66 6.99 -13.07
C ILE A 215 11.75 7.56 -13.98
#